data_66a0885298db34313e6bcea103837afa
#
_entry.id   66a0885298db34313e6bcea103837afa
#
_cell.length_a   1.000
_cell.length_b   1.000
_cell.length_c   1.000
_cell.angle_alpha   90.00
_cell.angle_beta   90.00
_cell.angle_gamma   90.00
#
_symmetry.space_group_name_H-M   'P 1'
#
loop_
_entity.id
_entity.type
_entity.pdbx_description
1 polymer ?
#
loop_
_entity_poly.entity_id
_entity_poly.type
_entity_poly.pdbx_seq_one_letter_code
_entity_poly.pdbx_strand_id
1 'polypeptide(L)'
;MHLAAVGQELEMQRVIIPYAASVQGAYGLVSADIVHEDQTTSPMRLPVEVSKVNDIFQGLMYKTIARLKSEGFDEKDIVIQRAIDMRYRRQVHLVTAPVEAQGTMADSDLERACDNFERLYEERYGKESAYREAGIEMAIFRVRGIGTLRKPELKGEELAGPDPGTGFVESREIYCDTTRDRREARGYDLEKLLPGNEVEGPAIIWTPITTIVVNPGQKAMLDRYKNVILTW
;
A
#
# COMPACT_ATOMS: atom_id res chain seq x y z
N MET A 1 -2.88 -22.83 0.41
CA MET A 1 -3.33 -23.98 1.23
C MET A 1 -3.56 -23.61 2.70
N HIS A 2 -2.64 -22.94 3.40
CA HIS A 2 -2.74 -22.67 4.84
C HIS A 2 -3.36 -21.31 5.21
N LEU A 3 -3.77 -20.50 4.23
CA LEU A 3 -4.19 -19.11 4.47
C LEU A 3 -5.44 -19.01 5.36
N ALA A 4 -6.38 -19.95 5.21
CA ALA A 4 -7.58 -20.02 6.06
C ALA A 4 -7.22 -20.28 7.53
N ALA A 5 -6.31 -21.23 7.80
CA ALA A 5 -5.86 -21.53 9.15
C ALA A 5 -5.12 -20.33 9.78
N VAL A 6 -4.25 -19.66 9.02
CA VAL A 6 -3.56 -18.45 9.49
C VAL A 6 -4.56 -17.32 9.79
N GLY A 7 -5.59 -17.14 8.94
CA GLY A 7 -6.62 -16.14 9.18
C GLY A 7 -7.43 -16.40 10.45
N GLN A 8 -7.75 -17.66 10.72
CA GLN A 8 -8.45 -18.05 11.96
C GLN A 8 -7.58 -17.85 13.21
N GLU A 9 -6.29 -18.25 13.15
CA GLU A 9 -5.35 -18.05 14.26
C GLU A 9 -5.15 -16.57 14.60
N LEU A 10 -5.20 -15.70 13.58
CA LEU A 10 -5.12 -14.24 13.74
C LEU A 10 -6.48 -13.58 14.05
N GLU A 11 -7.53 -14.36 14.33
CA GLU A 11 -8.89 -13.89 14.62
C GLU A 11 -9.46 -12.94 13.53
N MET A 12 -9.07 -13.15 12.28
CA MET A 12 -9.56 -12.38 11.15
C MET A 12 -11.01 -12.75 10.85
N GLN A 13 -11.85 -11.78 10.54
CA GLN A 13 -13.25 -12.03 10.14
C GLN A 13 -13.38 -12.63 8.75
N ARG A 14 -12.42 -12.34 7.87
CA ARG A 14 -12.38 -12.82 6.48
C ARG A 14 -10.97 -12.82 5.94
N VAL A 15 -10.74 -13.65 4.94
CA VAL A 15 -9.48 -13.68 4.17
C VAL A 15 -9.79 -13.50 2.69
N ILE A 16 -9.08 -12.61 2.03
CA ILE A 16 -9.22 -12.37 0.59
C ILE A 16 -8.05 -13.03 -0.12
N ILE A 17 -8.34 -13.88 -1.08
CA ILE A 17 -7.38 -14.52 -1.97
C ILE A 17 -7.57 -13.88 -3.34
N PRO A 18 -6.67 -12.97 -3.77
CA PRO A 18 -6.76 -12.35 -5.09
C PRO A 18 -6.72 -13.39 -6.22
N TYR A 19 -7.42 -13.12 -7.33
CA TYR A 19 -7.35 -13.97 -8.52
C TYR A 19 -5.90 -14.21 -8.97
N ALA A 20 -5.06 -13.18 -8.88
CA ALA A 20 -3.65 -13.23 -9.22
C ALA A 20 -2.73 -13.60 -8.02
N ALA A 21 -3.24 -14.27 -6.97
CA ALA A 21 -2.52 -14.50 -5.71
C ALA A 21 -1.11 -15.08 -5.88
N SER A 22 -0.93 -16.01 -6.81
CA SER A 22 0.36 -16.67 -7.08
C SER A 22 1.38 -15.79 -7.82
N VAL A 23 0.92 -14.71 -8.47
CA VAL A 23 1.75 -13.73 -9.19
C VAL A 23 1.55 -12.31 -8.63
N GLN A 24 1.04 -12.18 -7.41
CA GLN A 24 0.71 -10.91 -6.77
C GLN A 24 1.92 -9.98 -6.67
N GLY A 25 3.12 -10.52 -6.49
CA GLY A 25 4.36 -9.73 -6.49
C GLY A 25 4.62 -9.07 -7.84
N ALA A 26 4.45 -9.80 -8.93
CA ALA A 26 4.59 -9.25 -10.29
C ALA A 26 3.48 -8.22 -10.59
N TYR A 27 2.24 -8.50 -10.18
CA TYR A 27 1.13 -7.55 -10.30
C TYR A 27 1.42 -6.26 -9.52
N GLY A 28 1.92 -6.37 -8.28
CA GLY A 28 2.34 -5.22 -7.47
C GLY A 28 3.43 -4.40 -8.15
N LEU A 29 4.40 -5.07 -8.78
CA LEU A 29 5.50 -4.39 -9.47
C LEU A 29 5.02 -3.58 -10.68
N VAL A 30 4.13 -4.13 -11.52
CA VAL A 30 3.58 -3.39 -12.67
C VAL A 30 2.54 -2.35 -12.28
N SER A 31 2.06 -2.38 -11.03
CA SER A 31 1.13 -1.40 -10.48
C SER A 31 1.83 -0.28 -9.70
N ALA A 32 3.13 -0.39 -9.45
CA ALA A 32 3.91 0.61 -8.73
C ALA A 32 4.34 1.75 -9.66
N ASP A 33 4.45 2.95 -9.10
CA ASP A 33 5.07 4.08 -9.76
C ASP A 33 6.59 4.02 -9.63
N ILE A 34 7.29 4.71 -10.50
CA ILE A 34 8.74 4.90 -10.36
C ILE A 34 8.97 6.03 -9.36
N VAL A 35 9.72 5.77 -8.33
CA VAL A 35 9.97 6.75 -7.27
C VAL A 35 11.47 6.95 -7.09
N HIS A 36 11.91 8.21 -7.17
CA HIS A 36 13.26 8.62 -6.79
C HIS A 36 13.20 9.60 -5.63
N GLU A 37 14.10 9.45 -4.69
CA GLU A 37 14.28 10.37 -3.58
C GLU A 37 15.72 10.90 -3.59
N ASP A 38 15.85 12.20 -3.70
CA ASP A 38 17.10 12.92 -3.54
C ASP A 38 17.05 13.75 -2.26
N GLN A 39 18.15 13.75 -1.52
CA GLN A 39 18.25 14.47 -0.27
C GLN A 39 19.59 15.16 -0.12
N THR A 40 19.61 16.20 0.70
CA THR A 40 20.85 16.86 1.13
C THR A 40 20.80 17.24 2.60
N THR A 41 21.92 17.10 3.28
CA THR A 41 22.08 17.55 4.66
C THR A 41 22.58 18.98 4.63
N SER A 42 21.79 19.91 5.15
CA SER A 42 22.13 21.34 5.26
C SER A 42 21.52 21.91 6.53
N PRO A 43 22.19 21.73 7.69
CA PRO A 43 21.64 22.16 8.96
C PRO A 43 21.42 23.67 9.00
N MET A 44 20.17 24.08 9.25
CA MET A 44 19.75 25.48 9.39
C MET A 44 18.89 25.65 10.63
N ARG A 45 19.03 26.77 11.30
CA ARG A 45 18.24 27.11 12.48
C ARG A 45 17.26 28.21 12.13
N LEU A 46 16.05 28.10 12.63
CA LEU A 46 15.09 29.19 12.52
C LEU A 46 15.46 30.35 13.46
N PRO A 47 15.23 31.62 13.04
CA PRO A 47 14.73 32.04 11.74
C PRO A 47 15.77 31.91 10.62
N VAL A 48 15.33 31.61 9.41
CA VAL A 48 16.15 31.49 8.20
C VAL A 48 15.45 32.20 7.04
N GLU A 49 16.23 32.76 6.13
CA GLU A 49 15.72 33.33 4.87
C GLU A 49 15.16 32.19 3.99
N VAL A 50 13.89 32.27 3.60
CA VAL A 50 13.21 31.24 2.80
C VAL A 50 13.90 31.04 1.43
N SER A 51 14.59 32.05 0.91
CA SER A 51 15.39 31.95 -0.31
C SER A 51 16.42 30.82 -0.26
N LYS A 52 17.12 30.66 0.87
CA LYS A 52 18.13 29.60 1.08
C LYS A 52 17.49 28.20 1.04
N VAL A 53 16.29 28.08 1.59
CA VAL A 53 15.51 26.84 1.52
C VAL A 53 15.06 26.53 0.10
N ASN A 54 14.62 27.57 -0.64
CA ASN A 54 14.24 27.44 -2.03
C ASN A 54 15.41 27.02 -2.92
N ASP A 55 16.60 27.57 -2.74
CA ASP A 55 17.78 27.21 -3.52
C ASP A 55 18.13 25.72 -3.38
N ILE A 56 18.03 25.19 -2.16
CA ILE A 56 18.24 23.76 -1.89
C ILE A 56 17.19 22.91 -2.60
N PHE A 57 15.91 23.24 -2.43
CA PHE A 57 14.84 22.49 -3.08
C PHE A 57 14.91 22.56 -4.60
N GLN A 58 15.25 23.73 -5.16
CA GLN A 58 15.41 23.89 -6.61
C GLN A 58 16.50 22.95 -7.16
N GLY A 59 17.65 22.88 -6.47
CA GLY A 59 18.73 21.97 -6.88
C GLY A 59 18.32 20.50 -6.82
N LEU A 60 17.64 20.09 -5.75
CA LEU A 60 17.14 18.72 -5.60
C LEU A 60 16.06 18.40 -6.64
N MET A 61 15.07 19.28 -6.82
CA MET A 61 14.00 19.09 -7.81
C MET A 61 14.55 18.97 -9.23
N TYR A 62 15.51 19.84 -9.60
CA TYR A 62 16.15 19.77 -10.90
C TYR A 62 16.76 18.39 -11.15
N LYS A 63 17.53 17.88 -10.18
CA LYS A 63 18.16 16.57 -10.27
C LYS A 63 17.15 15.43 -10.39
N THR A 64 16.13 15.43 -9.53
CA THR A 64 15.09 14.40 -9.49
C THR A 64 14.27 14.38 -10.79
N ILE A 65 13.85 15.58 -11.28
CA ILE A 65 13.09 15.72 -12.53
C ILE A 65 13.93 15.28 -13.72
N ALA A 66 15.21 15.70 -13.80
CA ALA A 66 16.10 15.28 -14.87
C ALA A 66 16.27 13.78 -14.96
N ARG A 67 16.34 13.10 -13.81
CA ARG A 67 16.39 11.63 -13.72
C ARG A 67 15.13 11.00 -14.29
N LEU A 68 13.95 11.40 -13.82
CA LEU A 68 12.67 10.87 -14.31
C LEU A 68 12.48 11.14 -15.81
N LYS A 69 12.86 12.34 -16.31
CA LYS A 69 12.83 12.64 -17.73
C LYS A 69 13.76 11.74 -18.55
N SER A 70 14.94 11.38 -18.02
CA SER A 70 15.86 10.45 -18.69
C SER A 70 15.33 9.02 -18.74
N GLU A 71 14.39 8.66 -17.87
CA GLU A 71 13.67 7.38 -17.83
C GLU A 71 12.40 7.38 -18.70
N GLY A 72 12.10 8.49 -19.37
CA GLY A 72 11.03 8.60 -20.37
C GLY A 72 9.73 9.21 -19.85
N PHE A 73 9.70 9.80 -18.64
CA PHE A 73 8.51 10.48 -18.13
C PHE A 73 8.37 11.89 -18.70
N ASP A 74 7.17 12.22 -19.15
CA ASP A 74 6.79 13.59 -19.45
C ASP A 74 6.56 14.38 -18.14
N GLU A 75 6.74 15.70 -18.19
CA GLU A 75 6.61 16.56 -17.02
C GLU A 75 5.22 16.49 -16.36
N LYS A 76 4.16 16.28 -17.13
CA LYS A 76 2.78 16.10 -16.66
C LYS A 76 2.57 14.84 -15.83
N ASP A 77 3.43 13.82 -16.02
CA ASP A 77 3.36 12.52 -15.35
C ASP A 77 4.31 12.45 -14.14
N ILE A 78 5.00 13.59 -13.84
CA ILE A 78 5.92 13.69 -12.69
C ILE A 78 5.25 14.46 -11.57
N VAL A 79 5.14 13.82 -10.40
CA VAL A 79 4.69 14.46 -9.17
C VAL A 79 5.87 14.67 -8.24
N ILE A 80 6.03 15.89 -7.75
CA ILE A 80 7.11 16.26 -6.81
C ILE A 80 6.52 16.45 -5.41
N GLN A 81 7.11 15.78 -4.44
CA GLN A 81 6.85 15.96 -3.02
C GLN A 81 8.12 16.45 -2.34
N ARG A 82 7.96 17.40 -1.41
CA ARG A 82 9.05 17.98 -0.64
C ARG A 82 8.85 17.73 0.84
N ALA A 83 9.92 17.51 1.56
CA ALA A 83 9.89 17.37 3.02
C ALA A 83 11.19 17.88 3.63
N ILE A 84 11.11 18.24 4.89
CA ILE A 84 12.26 18.66 5.70
C ILE A 84 12.29 17.79 6.96
N ASP A 85 13.43 17.16 7.22
CA ASP A 85 13.66 16.50 8.51
C ASP A 85 14.07 17.57 9.52
N MET A 86 13.24 17.72 10.55
CA MET A 86 13.39 18.76 11.59
C MET A 86 13.53 18.13 12.97
N ARG A 87 14.11 18.90 13.87
CA ARG A 87 14.20 18.56 15.31
C ARG A 87 14.20 19.82 16.16
N TYR A 88 13.87 19.68 17.42
CA TYR A 88 14.18 20.74 18.38
C TYR A 88 15.68 20.74 18.70
N ARG A 89 16.20 21.90 19.02
CA ARG A 89 17.63 22.03 19.39
C ARG A 89 18.02 21.06 20.51
N ARG A 90 19.20 20.47 20.37
CA ARG A 90 19.77 19.47 21.28
C ARG A 90 19.07 18.10 21.26
N GLN A 91 18.09 17.89 20.40
CA GLN A 91 17.53 16.56 20.18
C GLN A 91 18.28 15.81 19.06
N VAL A 92 18.23 14.49 19.14
CA VAL A 92 18.90 13.62 18.17
C VAL A 92 17.91 13.14 17.09
N HIS A 93 16.69 12.85 17.51
CA HIS A 93 15.67 12.27 16.60
C HIS A 93 15.09 13.35 15.70
N LEU A 94 14.97 12.99 14.42
CA LEU A 94 14.38 13.82 13.39
C LEU A 94 12.94 13.38 13.14
N VAL A 95 12.08 14.35 12.82
CA VAL A 95 10.72 14.16 12.35
C VAL A 95 10.62 14.77 10.96
N THR A 96 10.17 13.98 10.00
CA THR A 96 10.01 14.40 8.60
C THR A 96 8.71 15.17 8.44
N ALA A 97 8.79 16.46 8.20
CA ALA A 97 7.64 17.34 7.97
C ALA A 97 7.43 17.58 6.47
N PRO A 98 6.23 17.34 5.94
CA PRO A 98 5.92 17.63 4.54
C PRO A 98 5.90 19.15 4.29
N VAL A 99 6.33 19.53 3.10
CA VAL A 99 6.26 20.90 2.58
C VAL A 99 5.18 20.94 1.50
N GLU A 100 4.04 21.54 1.81
CA GLU A 100 2.84 21.52 0.95
C GLU A 100 2.83 22.62 -0.13
N ALA A 101 3.83 23.52 -0.13
CA ALA A 101 3.91 24.59 -1.10
C ALA A 101 4.04 24.08 -2.54
N GLN A 102 3.31 24.68 -3.47
CA GLN A 102 3.50 24.47 -4.89
C GLN A 102 4.42 25.56 -5.46
N GLY A 103 5.50 25.15 -6.14
CA GLY A 103 6.49 26.09 -6.70
C GLY A 103 7.46 26.64 -5.65
N THR A 104 7.80 27.92 -5.77
CA THR A 104 8.70 28.64 -4.84
C THR A 104 7.98 28.88 -3.51
N MET A 105 8.63 28.54 -2.39
CA MET A 105 8.06 28.74 -1.06
C MET A 105 8.10 30.23 -0.67
N ALA A 106 7.02 30.68 -0.02
CA ALA A 106 6.98 31.91 0.75
C ALA A 106 7.30 31.64 2.24
N ASP A 107 7.51 32.68 3.02
CA ASP A 107 7.73 32.55 4.48
C ASP A 107 6.57 31.82 5.17
N SER A 108 5.32 32.05 4.72
CA SER A 108 4.14 31.37 5.22
C SER A 108 4.14 29.86 4.93
N ASP A 109 4.82 29.41 3.87
CA ASP A 109 4.95 27.98 3.57
C ASP A 109 5.95 27.33 4.51
N LEU A 110 7.02 28.04 4.85
CA LEU A 110 8.00 27.59 5.83
C LEU A 110 7.36 27.49 7.22
N GLU A 111 6.52 28.46 7.60
CA GLU A 111 5.78 28.43 8.85
C GLU A 111 4.83 27.22 8.91
N ARG A 112 4.08 26.95 7.84
CA ARG A 112 3.23 25.72 7.75
C ARG A 112 4.04 24.43 7.86
N ALA A 113 5.25 24.39 7.30
CA ALA A 113 6.13 23.24 7.48
C ALA A 113 6.55 23.04 8.94
N CYS A 114 6.76 24.13 9.67
CA CYS A 114 7.03 24.08 11.12
C CYS A 114 5.80 23.61 11.90
N ASP A 115 4.60 24.08 11.56
CA ASP A 115 3.36 23.63 12.19
C ASP A 115 3.12 22.13 11.94
N ASN A 116 3.38 21.66 10.72
CA ASN A 116 3.33 20.23 10.37
C ASN A 116 4.35 19.42 11.20
N PHE A 117 5.56 19.94 11.40
CA PHE A 117 6.56 19.32 12.25
C PHE A 117 6.06 19.18 13.69
N GLU A 118 5.52 20.23 14.29
CA GLU A 118 5.02 20.22 15.67
C GLU A 118 3.86 19.25 15.83
N ARG A 119 2.89 19.26 14.91
CA ARG A 119 1.79 18.31 14.91
C ARG A 119 2.28 16.84 14.85
N LEU A 120 3.21 16.53 13.95
CA LEU A 120 3.78 15.18 13.81
C LEU A 120 4.66 14.80 15.00
N TYR A 121 5.30 15.80 15.62
CA TYR A 121 6.06 15.60 16.85
C TYR A 121 5.14 15.19 18.01
N GLU A 122 4.01 15.88 18.19
CA GLU A 122 3.01 15.55 19.21
C GLU A 122 2.32 14.20 18.95
N GLU A 123 2.05 13.86 17.69
CA GLU A 123 1.54 12.53 17.34
C GLU A 123 2.49 11.40 17.75
N ARG A 124 3.80 11.65 17.67
CA ARG A 124 4.83 10.65 18.00
C ARG A 124 5.17 10.60 19.49
N TYR A 125 5.23 11.73 20.16
CA TYR A 125 5.76 11.84 21.52
C TYR A 125 4.71 12.22 22.57
N GLY A 126 3.46 12.45 22.15
CA GLY A 126 2.33 12.80 23.01
C GLY A 126 1.93 14.28 22.90
N LYS A 127 0.68 14.57 23.25
CA LYS A 127 0.14 15.93 23.26
C LYS A 127 0.98 16.84 24.15
N GLU A 128 1.09 18.11 23.77
CA GLU A 128 1.85 19.14 24.50
C GLU A 128 3.36 18.87 24.60
N SER A 129 3.89 17.93 23.82
CA SER A 129 5.33 17.69 23.75
C SER A 129 6.05 18.65 22.80
N ALA A 130 5.30 19.34 21.92
CA ALA A 130 5.85 20.37 21.06
C ALA A 130 6.26 21.60 21.89
N TYR A 131 7.47 22.12 21.58
CA TYR A 131 8.03 23.25 22.32
C TYR A 131 8.86 24.15 21.40
N ARG A 132 8.18 24.97 20.61
CA ARG A 132 8.80 25.84 19.59
C ARG A 132 9.87 26.77 20.16
N GLU A 133 9.73 27.21 21.41
CA GLU A 133 10.69 28.06 22.09
C GLU A 133 12.06 27.42 22.30
N ALA A 134 12.14 26.10 22.28
CA ALA A 134 13.43 25.38 22.26
C ALA A 134 14.24 25.66 20.97
N GLY A 135 13.58 26.19 19.95
CA GLY A 135 14.13 26.44 18.63
C GLY A 135 14.11 25.21 17.74
N ILE A 136 13.70 25.40 16.49
CA ILE A 136 13.64 24.34 15.47
C ILE A 136 14.92 24.39 14.64
N GLU A 137 15.47 23.23 14.35
CA GLU A 137 16.60 23.00 13.45
C GLU A 137 16.13 22.11 12.28
N MET A 138 16.25 22.62 11.07
CA MET A 138 16.09 21.86 9.82
C MET A 138 17.43 21.16 9.55
N ALA A 139 17.44 19.86 9.30
CA ALA A 139 18.66 19.09 9.14
C ALA A 139 18.84 18.52 7.73
N ILE A 140 17.79 17.90 7.17
CA ILE A 140 17.85 17.24 5.88
C ILE A 140 16.67 17.72 5.03
N PHE A 141 16.95 18.07 3.80
CA PHE A 141 15.95 18.45 2.79
C PHE A 141 15.77 17.27 1.84
N ARG A 142 14.53 16.91 1.59
CA ARG A 142 14.16 15.77 0.74
C ARG A 142 13.24 16.19 -0.39
N VAL A 143 13.53 15.67 -1.57
CA VAL A 143 12.64 15.75 -2.73
C VAL A 143 12.37 14.33 -3.19
N ARG A 144 11.10 13.97 -3.27
CA ARG A 144 10.62 12.72 -3.81
C ARG A 144 9.91 13.00 -5.12
N GLY A 145 10.44 12.48 -6.20
CA GLY A 145 9.83 12.52 -7.52
C GLY A 145 9.15 11.19 -7.82
N ILE A 146 7.92 11.27 -8.28
CA ILE A 146 7.08 10.12 -8.62
C ILE A 146 6.75 10.22 -10.10
N GLY A 147 7.29 9.30 -10.89
CA GLY A 147 6.89 9.08 -12.28
C GLY A 147 5.67 8.18 -12.31
N THR A 148 4.51 8.75 -12.62
CA THR A 148 3.23 8.04 -12.61
C THR A 148 3.13 7.12 -13.81
N LEU A 149 2.97 5.82 -13.58
CA LEU A 149 2.72 4.82 -14.61
C LEU A 149 1.23 4.55 -14.78
N ARG A 150 0.86 4.13 -16.00
CA ARG A 150 -0.49 3.64 -16.25
C ARG A 150 -0.72 2.37 -15.43
N LYS A 151 -1.73 2.40 -14.58
CA LYS A 151 -2.10 1.26 -13.74
C LYS A 151 -2.94 0.24 -14.53
N PRO A 152 -2.75 -1.07 -14.27
CA PRO A 152 -3.68 -2.09 -14.76
C PRO A 152 -5.09 -1.81 -14.21
N GLU A 153 -6.06 -1.75 -15.09
CA GLU A 153 -7.47 -1.60 -14.70
C GLU A 153 -8.09 -2.98 -14.48
N LEU A 154 -8.56 -3.24 -13.27
CA LEU A 154 -9.36 -4.42 -12.97
C LEU A 154 -10.79 -4.15 -13.42
N LYS A 155 -11.25 -4.89 -14.43
CA LYS A 155 -12.64 -4.84 -14.87
C LYS A 155 -13.47 -5.81 -14.02
N GLY A 156 -14.44 -5.26 -13.28
CA GLY A 156 -15.41 -6.06 -12.55
C GLY A 156 -16.45 -6.66 -13.51
N GLU A 157 -16.79 -7.92 -13.29
CA GLU A 157 -17.87 -8.62 -13.99
C GLU A 157 -19.19 -8.50 -13.20
N GLU A 158 -20.31 -8.78 -13.84
CA GLU A 158 -21.63 -8.83 -13.18
C GLU A 158 -21.73 -10.08 -12.30
N LEU A 159 -22.47 -9.94 -11.19
CA LEU A 159 -22.69 -11.06 -10.28
C LEU A 159 -23.73 -12.02 -10.86
N ALA A 160 -23.38 -13.28 -11.01
CA ALA A 160 -24.25 -14.32 -11.60
C ALA A 160 -25.17 -15.00 -10.57
N GLY A 161 -24.92 -14.82 -9.27
CA GLY A 161 -25.66 -15.49 -8.20
C GLY A 161 -24.85 -16.58 -7.49
N PRO A 162 -25.41 -17.19 -6.42
CA PRO A 162 -24.65 -18.04 -5.51
C PRO A 162 -24.33 -19.45 -6.03
N ASP A 163 -25.02 -19.97 -7.04
CA ASP A 163 -24.86 -21.35 -7.50
C ASP A 163 -23.50 -21.58 -8.18
N PRO A 164 -22.61 -22.41 -7.60
CA PRO A 164 -21.30 -22.72 -8.17
C PRO A 164 -21.33 -23.91 -9.17
N GLY A 165 -22.48 -24.36 -9.58
CA GLY A 165 -22.65 -25.59 -10.40
C GLY A 165 -21.84 -25.59 -11.68
N THR A 166 -21.67 -24.44 -12.34
CA THR A 166 -20.87 -24.32 -13.58
C THR A 166 -19.39 -24.61 -13.38
N GLY A 167 -18.87 -24.36 -12.18
CA GLY A 167 -17.47 -24.63 -11.82
C GLY A 167 -17.22 -26.01 -11.27
N PHE A 168 -18.25 -26.82 -10.98
CA PHE A 168 -18.09 -28.15 -10.41
C PHE A 168 -17.32 -29.08 -11.38
N VAL A 169 -16.33 -29.80 -10.83
CA VAL A 169 -15.50 -30.76 -11.57
C VAL A 169 -15.73 -32.18 -11.09
N GLU A 170 -15.54 -32.43 -9.80
CA GLU A 170 -15.64 -33.77 -9.21
C GLU A 170 -15.82 -33.68 -7.68
N SER A 171 -16.21 -34.80 -7.07
CA SER A 171 -16.07 -35.03 -5.63
C SER A 171 -14.95 -36.01 -5.35
N ARG A 172 -14.19 -35.77 -4.28
CA ARG A 172 -13.15 -36.68 -3.83
C ARG A 172 -13.04 -36.71 -2.32
N GLU A 173 -12.53 -37.84 -1.81
CA GLU A 173 -12.21 -37.94 -0.38
C GLU A 173 -10.90 -37.19 -0.09
N ILE A 174 -10.92 -36.33 0.92
CA ILE A 174 -9.76 -35.59 1.42
C ILE A 174 -9.62 -35.83 2.93
N TYR A 175 -8.39 -35.68 3.44
CA TYR A 175 -8.17 -35.59 4.88
C TYR A 175 -8.31 -34.13 5.31
N CYS A 176 -9.18 -33.87 6.27
CA CYS A 176 -9.40 -32.57 6.87
C CYS A 176 -8.62 -32.43 8.18
N ASP A 177 -7.63 -31.57 8.21
CA ASP A 177 -6.82 -31.29 9.42
C ASP A 177 -7.67 -30.72 10.57
N THR A 178 -8.69 -29.91 10.25
CA THR A 178 -9.57 -29.27 11.24
C THR A 178 -10.42 -30.26 12.02
N THR A 179 -10.92 -31.29 11.35
CA THR A 179 -11.78 -32.32 11.95
C THR A 179 -11.03 -33.63 12.21
N ARG A 180 -9.79 -33.77 11.72
CA ARG A 180 -8.92 -34.94 11.80
C ARG A 180 -9.55 -36.22 11.29
N ASP A 181 -10.36 -36.11 10.25
CA ASP A 181 -11.05 -37.24 9.59
C ASP A 181 -11.00 -37.10 8.06
N ARG A 182 -11.44 -38.17 7.38
CA ARG A 182 -11.63 -38.14 5.92
C ARG A 182 -13.06 -37.71 5.61
N ARG A 183 -13.17 -36.77 4.66
CA ARG A 183 -14.45 -36.22 4.21
C ARG A 183 -14.52 -36.13 2.72
N GLU A 184 -15.69 -36.28 2.17
CA GLU A 184 -15.96 -35.97 0.78
C GLU A 184 -15.93 -34.45 0.61
N ALA A 185 -15.07 -33.97 -0.29
CA ALA A 185 -14.96 -32.57 -0.66
C ALA A 185 -15.34 -32.38 -2.13
N ARG A 186 -16.10 -31.32 -2.39
CA ARG A 186 -16.48 -30.94 -3.75
C ARG A 186 -15.35 -30.12 -4.38
N GLY A 187 -15.00 -30.44 -5.60
CA GLY A 187 -13.94 -29.76 -6.36
C GLY A 187 -14.49 -28.85 -7.44
N TYR A 188 -13.93 -27.67 -7.52
CA TYR A 188 -14.36 -26.61 -8.44
C TYR A 188 -13.16 -26.04 -9.21
N ASP A 189 -13.40 -25.66 -10.47
CA ASP A 189 -12.46 -24.93 -11.31
C ASP A 189 -12.76 -23.43 -11.21
N LEU A 190 -11.81 -22.63 -10.65
CA LEU A 190 -11.99 -21.21 -10.48
C LEU A 190 -12.29 -20.47 -11.79
N GLU A 191 -11.72 -20.92 -12.90
CA GLU A 191 -11.92 -20.26 -14.19
C GLU A 191 -13.37 -20.37 -14.69
N LYS A 192 -14.05 -21.46 -14.30
CA LYS A 192 -15.46 -21.71 -14.65
C LYS A 192 -16.44 -21.16 -13.63
N LEU A 193 -15.98 -20.85 -12.41
CA LEU A 193 -16.79 -20.16 -11.44
C LEU A 193 -17.04 -18.71 -11.88
N LEU A 194 -18.23 -18.21 -11.59
CA LEU A 194 -18.68 -16.87 -11.91
C LEU A 194 -18.66 -15.96 -10.66
N PRO A 195 -18.47 -14.66 -10.83
CA PRO A 195 -18.66 -13.72 -9.74
C PRO A 195 -20.01 -13.89 -9.05
N GLY A 196 -20.02 -13.86 -7.73
CA GLY A 196 -21.22 -14.12 -6.92
C GLY A 196 -21.42 -15.57 -6.54
N ASN A 197 -20.70 -16.52 -7.17
CA ASN A 197 -20.80 -17.92 -6.77
C ASN A 197 -20.27 -18.13 -5.34
N GLU A 198 -20.90 -19.05 -4.62
CA GLU A 198 -20.62 -19.40 -3.24
C GLU A 198 -20.29 -20.89 -3.13
N VAL A 199 -19.17 -21.20 -2.52
CA VAL A 199 -18.71 -22.58 -2.30
C VAL A 199 -18.62 -22.82 -0.80
N GLU A 200 -19.40 -23.79 -0.31
CA GLU A 200 -19.34 -24.23 1.08
C GLU A 200 -18.34 -25.36 1.26
N GLY A 201 -17.60 -25.32 2.37
CA GLY A 201 -16.66 -26.37 2.73
C GLY A 201 -17.32 -27.63 3.35
N PRO A 202 -16.71 -28.80 3.21
CA PRO A 202 -15.37 -29.02 2.68
C PRO A 202 -15.35 -28.97 1.14
N ALA A 203 -14.46 -28.15 0.58
CA ALA A 203 -14.31 -28.01 -0.84
C ALA A 203 -12.88 -27.65 -1.26
N ILE A 204 -12.56 -27.89 -2.52
CA ILE A 204 -11.31 -27.51 -3.13
C ILE A 204 -11.63 -26.66 -4.37
N ILE A 205 -11.01 -25.50 -4.48
CA ILE A 205 -11.09 -24.66 -5.68
C ILE A 205 -9.71 -24.68 -6.34
N TRP A 206 -9.64 -25.23 -7.56
CA TRP A 206 -8.43 -25.26 -8.34
C TRP A 206 -8.30 -24.01 -9.19
N THR A 207 -7.07 -23.54 -9.27
CA THR A 207 -6.64 -22.55 -10.25
C THR A 207 -5.48 -23.15 -11.07
N PRO A 208 -5.10 -22.60 -12.22
CA PRO A 208 -3.97 -23.11 -13.00
C PRO A 208 -2.64 -23.20 -12.22
N ILE A 209 -2.49 -22.41 -11.16
CA ILE A 209 -1.23 -22.18 -10.46
C ILE A 209 -1.28 -22.38 -8.95
N THR A 210 -2.46 -22.56 -8.36
CA THR A 210 -2.61 -22.82 -6.93
C THR A 210 -3.92 -23.57 -6.62
N THR A 211 -4.08 -23.95 -5.36
CA THR A 211 -5.26 -24.63 -4.85
C THR A 211 -5.75 -23.89 -3.59
N ILE A 212 -7.04 -23.62 -3.54
CA ILE A 212 -7.71 -23.02 -2.38
C ILE A 212 -8.51 -24.11 -1.68
N VAL A 213 -8.28 -24.28 -0.38
CA VAL A 213 -9.02 -25.22 0.46
C VAL A 213 -10.05 -24.44 1.25
N VAL A 214 -11.31 -24.85 1.15
CA VAL A 214 -12.43 -24.36 1.95
C VAL A 214 -12.73 -25.44 2.98
N ASN A 215 -12.40 -25.19 4.25
CA ASN A 215 -12.57 -26.17 5.32
C ASN A 215 -14.05 -26.30 5.72
N PRO A 216 -14.44 -27.39 6.42
CA PRO A 216 -15.77 -27.50 7.00
C PRO A 216 -16.13 -26.28 7.84
N GLY A 217 -17.33 -25.75 7.64
CA GLY A 217 -17.82 -24.54 8.31
C GLY A 217 -17.33 -23.22 7.71
N GLN A 218 -16.49 -23.27 6.68
CA GLN A 218 -16.07 -22.10 5.93
C GLN A 218 -16.90 -21.96 4.64
N LYS A 219 -16.98 -20.72 4.16
CA LYS A 219 -17.62 -20.36 2.91
C LYS A 219 -16.66 -19.53 2.07
N ALA A 220 -16.57 -19.85 0.80
CA ALA A 220 -15.85 -19.06 -0.19
C ALA A 220 -16.85 -18.37 -1.11
N MET A 221 -16.72 -17.06 -1.33
CA MET A 221 -17.53 -16.29 -2.25
C MET A 221 -16.60 -15.61 -3.27
N LEU A 222 -16.99 -15.60 -4.54
CA LEU A 222 -16.28 -14.86 -5.57
C LEU A 222 -16.82 -13.43 -5.68
N ASP A 223 -15.93 -12.45 -5.54
CA ASP A 223 -16.30 -11.07 -5.81
C ASP A 223 -16.35 -10.78 -7.33
N ARG A 224 -16.71 -9.56 -7.69
CA ARG A 224 -16.79 -9.10 -9.09
C ARG A 224 -15.47 -9.17 -9.87
N TYR A 225 -14.34 -9.31 -9.19
CA TYR A 225 -13.00 -9.42 -9.76
C TYR A 225 -12.47 -10.85 -9.71
N LYS A 226 -13.31 -11.82 -9.39
CA LYS A 226 -12.96 -13.21 -9.13
C LYS A 226 -11.97 -13.44 -7.99
N ASN A 227 -11.83 -12.48 -7.07
CA ASN A 227 -11.14 -12.76 -5.83
C ASN A 227 -12.01 -13.70 -4.99
N VAL A 228 -11.36 -14.66 -4.32
CA VAL A 228 -12.04 -15.57 -3.41
C VAL A 228 -12.02 -15.00 -2.00
N ILE A 229 -13.20 -14.74 -1.45
CA ILE A 229 -13.38 -14.25 -0.08
C ILE A 229 -13.79 -15.43 0.79
N LEU A 230 -12.90 -15.85 1.70
CA LEU A 230 -13.19 -16.88 2.70
C LEU A 230 -13.75 -16.25 3.97
N THR A 231 -14.81 -16.85 4.50
CA THR A 231 -15.43 -16.50 5.79
C THR A 231 -15.69 -17.78 6.59
N TRP A 232 -15.88 -17.65 7.92
CA TRP A 232 -16.17 -18.74 8.88
C TRP A 232 -17.10 -18.30 9.99
#